data_714b53f4cb2015106e6a08a2f9fc8e74
#
_entry.id   714b53f4cb2015106e6a08a2f9fc8e74
#
_cell.length_a   1.000
_cell.length_b   1.000
_cell.length_c   1.000
_cell.angle_alpha   90.00
_cell.angle_beta   90.00
_cell.angle_gamma   90.00
#
_symmetry.space_group_name_H-M   'P 1'
#
loop_
_entity.id
_entity.type
_entity.pdbx_description
1 polymer ?
#
loop_
_entity_poly.entity_id
_entity_poly.type
_entity_poly.pdbx_seq_one_letter_code
_entity_poly.pdbx_strand_id
1 'polypeptide(L)'
;MYKLNLDVVDVDGAVREHADAVSGDTRLDFIRKGALGAGAAVGGGALLSGVLASPASAQTSTRPPSSFGRGDIGILNFALTLEFLEAAFYTEALNSGAITDPQVLAFLKTVERDERKHVSFLRQALGAKAVKKPKFDFQGTNKDEAKFRATAALLENTGVSAYLGQAKNIKSKTILGAAGSILTIEARHASVIGFLNSNTAKGIAPSGPFDKPKSARAILKAVTATKFIKS
;
A
#
# COMPACT_ATOMS: atom_id res chain seq x y z
N MET A 1 -29.30 -11.58 -5.03
CA MET A 1 -28.48 -10.41 -5.43
C MET A 1 -29.29 -9.17 -5.09
N TYR A 2 -29.02 -8.53 -3.98
CA TYR A 2 -29.74 -7.31 -3.57
C TYR A 2 -29.27 -6.14 -4.48
N LYS A 3 -30.19 -5.59 -5.27
CA LYS A 3 -29.93 -4.34 -5.99
C LYS A 3 -30.08 -3.19 -4.99
N LEU A 4 -29.01 -2.45 -4.77
CA LEU A 4 -29.07 -1.19 -4.03
C LEU A 4 -30.00 -0.25 -4.81
N ASN A 5 -31.08 0.17 -4.17
CA ASN A 5 -31.97 1.18 -4.73
C ASN A 5 -31.47 2.57 -4.29
N LEU A 6 -30.91 3.32 -5.23
CA LEU A 6 -30.37 4.67 -4.97
C LEU A 6 -31.46 5.62 -4.43
N ASP A 7 -32.75 5.42 -4.77
CA ASP A 7 -33.83 6.25 -4.27
C ASP A 7 -34.08 6.09 -2.75
N VAL A 8 -33.60 4.96 -2.16
CA VAL A 8 -33.70 4.69 -0.73
C VAL A 8 -32.46 5.13 0.04
N VAL A 9 -31.29 5.14 -0.63
CA VAL A 9 -29.98 5.42 0.02
C VAL A 9 -29.54 6.86 -0.18
N ASP A 10 -29.92 7.49 -1.27
CA ASP A 10 -29.54 8.85 -1.67
C ASP A 10 -30.69 9.84 -1.38
N VAL A 11 -31.11 9.90 -0.12
CA VAL A 11 -32.27 10.68 0.31
C VAL A 11 -32.07 12.19 0.11
N ASP A 12 -30.84 12.67 0.18
CA ASP A 12 -30.45 14.06 -0.03
C ASP A 12 -29.92 14.36 -1.45
N GLY A 13 -29.84 13.37 -2.32
CA GLY A 13 -29.36 13.51 -3.70
C GLY A 13 -27.85 13.70 -3.83
N ALA A 14 -27.11 13.69 -2.73
CA ALA A 14 -25.68 13.96 -2.70
C ALA A 14 -24.85 12.95 -3.50
N VAL A 15 -25.25 11.69 -3.57
CA VAL A 15 -24.58 10.66 -4.35
C VAL A 15 -24.76 10.88 -5.85
N ARG A 16 -25.96 11.28 -6.28
CA ARG A 16 -26.26 11.60 -7.69
C ARG A 16 -25.56 12.89 -8.13
N GLU A 17 -25.58 13.91 -7.31
CA GLU A 17 -24.89 15.18 -7.59
C GLU A 17 -23.38 14.96 -7.76
N HIS A 18 -22.75 14.13 -6.90
CA HIS A 18 -21.34 13.77 -7.04
C HIS A 18 -21.07 12.88 -8.26
N ALA A 19 -21.96 11.97 -8.60
CA ALA A 19 -21.83 11.13 -9.79
C ALA A 19 -21.90 11.96 -11.07
N ASP A 20 -22.79 12.94 -11.14
CA ASP A 20 -22.93 13.86 -12.28
C ASP A 20 -21.77 14.85 -12.38
N ALA A 21 -21.25 15.34 -11.24
CA ALA A 21 -20.06 16.20 -11.20
C ALA A 21 -18.77 15.48 -11.66
N VAL A 22 -18.69 14.15 -11.51
CA VAL A 22 -17.52 13.33 -11.90
C VAL A 22 -17.59 12.86 -13.36
N SER A 23 -18.73 12.99 -14.02
CA SER A 23 -18.94 12.50 -15.40
C SER A 23 -18.10 13.22 -16.47
N GLY A 24 -17.45 14.35 -16.16
CA GLY A 24 -16.61 15.12 -17.08
C GLY A 24 -15.11 15.12 -16.80
N ASP A 25 -14.67 14.68 -15.61
CA ASP A 25 -13.28 14.73 -15.23
C ASP A 25 -12.62 13.35 -15.28
N THR A 26 -11.50 13.24 -15.97
CA THR A 26 -10.65 12.03 -15.88
C THR A 26 -10.01 11.98 -14.49
N ARG A 27 -9.69 10.76 -14.00
CA ARG A 27 -8.95 10.59 -12.73
C ARG A 27 -7.64 11.40 -12.69
N LEU A 28 -7.06 11.65 -13.87
CA LEU A 28 -5.86 12.47 -14.02
C LEU A 28 -6.17 13.96 -13.76
N ASP A 29 -7.34 14.43 -14.17
CA ASP A 29 -7.77 15.83 -13.98
C ASP A 29 -8.13 16.09 -12.52
N PHE A 30 -8.74 15.13 -11.83
CA PHE A 30 -8.97 15.17 -10.39
C PHE A 30 -7.64 15.27 -9.61
N ILE A 31 -6.64 14.46 -9.96
CA ILE A 31 -5.31 14.50 -9.34
C ILE A 31 -4.60 15.83 -9.64
N ARG A 32 -4.72 16.35 -10.87
CA ARG A 32 -4.15 17.66 -11.24
C ARG A 32 -4.82 18.79 -10.51
N LYS A 33 -6.15 18.80 -10.40
CA LYS A 33 -6.91 19.82 -9.67
C LYS A 33 -6.63 19.79 -8.16
N GLY A 34 -6.49 18.60 -7.58
CA GLY A 34 -6.10 18.44 -6.18
C GLY A 34 -4.69 18.92 -5.87
N ALA A 35 -3.75 18.74 -6.82
CA ALA A 35 -2.36 19.22 -6.70
C ALA A 35 -2.25 20.75 -6.87
N LEU A 36 -3.15 21.38 -7.65
CA LEU A 36 -3.18 22.82 -7.88
C LEU A 36 -3.93 23.59 -6.79
N GLY A 37 -4.86 22.94 -6.08
CA GLY A 37 -5.62 23.56 -4.99
C GLY A 37 -4.84 23.84 -3.71
N ALA A 38 -3.64 23.27 -3.54
CA ALA A 38 -2.80 23.45 -2.36
C ALA A 38 -1.67 24.50 -2.53
N GLY A 39 -1.64 25.23 -3.66
CA GLY A 39 -0.48 26.06 -3.99
C GLY A 39 -0.73 27.39 -4.69
N ALA A 40 -1.90 28.00 -4.58
CA ALA A 40 -2.16 29.27 -5.27
C ALA A 40 -2.41 30.43 -4.31
N ALA A 41 -1.36 30.88 -3.63
CA ALA A 41 -1.30 32.22 -3.07
C ALA A 41 0.16 32.69 -2.95
N VAL A 42 0.85 32.95 -4.04
CA VAL A 42 1.87 34.03 -4.13
C VAL A 42 2.02 34.42 -5.61
N GLY A 43 1.95 35.72 -5.85
CA GLY A 43 1.80 36.36 -7.12
C GLY A 43 2.99 36.30 -8.07
N GLY A 44 2.70 36.65 -9.32
CA GLY A 44 3.60 37.38 -10.19
C GLY A 44 4.48 36.56 -11.11
N GLY A 45 4.14 36.60 -12.37
CA GLY A 45 4.87 36.16 -13.55
C GLY A 45 6.38 36.35 -13.52
N ALA A 46 7.02 35.51 -14.34
CA ALA A 46 8.44 35.48 -14.72
C ALA A 46 9.25 34.34 -14.11
N LEU A 47 8.85 33.06 -14.28
CA LEU A 47 9.78 31.94 -14.05
C LEU A 47 9.64 30.79 -15.11
N LEU A 48 9.19 31.13 -16.35
CA LEU A 48 9.07 30.11 -17.40
C LEU A 48 10.28 29.99 -18.33
N SER A 49 11.34 30.79 -18.13
CA SER A 49 12.52 30.78 -19.00
C SER A 49 13.79 30.15 -18.41
N GLY A 50 13.75 29.61 -17.18
CA GLY A 50 14.92 29.05 -16.52
C GLY A 50 15.00 27.53 -16.40
N VAL A 51 14.01 26.78 -16.87
CA VAL A 51 13.92 25.31 -16.60
C VAL A 51 14.49 24.45 -17.75
N LEU A 52 15.03 25.03 -18.81
CA LEU A 52 15.51 24.27 -19.99
C LEU A 52 17.02 23.95 -19.97
N ALA A 53 17.72 24.19 -18.89
CA ALA A 53 19.16 23.89 -18.79
C ALA A 53 19.59 23.35 -17.44
N SER A 54 18.79 22.51 -16.80
CA SER A 54 19.31 21.66 -15.73
C SER A 54 19.91 20.41 -16.35
N PRO A 55 21.19 20.05 -16.04
CA PRO A 55 21.74 18.77 -16.43
C PRO A 55 20.80 17.69 -15.88
N ALA A 56 20.51 16.69 -16.70
CA ALA A 56 19.64 15.57 -16.35
C ALA A 56 20.11 14.98 -15.02
N SER A 57 19.55 15.48 -13.92
CA SER A 57 19.64 14.81 -12.64
C SER A 57 19.01 13.45 -12.91
N ALA A 58 19.79 12.38 -12.78
CA ALA A 58 19.34 11.02 -12.91
C ALA A 58 18.12 10.90 -12.00
N GLN A 59 16.92 10.98 -12.58
CA GLN A 59 15.67 10.74 -11.87
C GLN A 59 15.78 9.30 -11.37
N THR A 60 16.09 9.15 -10.09
CA THR A 60 16.18 7.83 -9.47
C THR A 60 14.84 7.17 -9.69
N SER A 61 14.84 6.13 -10.53
CA SER A 61 13.63 5.40 -10.90
C SER A 61 12.84 5.05 -9.65
N THR A 62 11.55 5.40 -9.62
CA THR A 62 10.65 5.02 -8.54
C THR A 62 10.25 3.55 -8.63
N ARG A 63 10.56 2.89 -9.78
CA ARG A 63 10.25 1.49 -10.09
C ARG A 63 11.16 0.52 -9.32
N PRO A 64 10.71 -0.73 -9.17
CA PRO A 64 11.56 -1.80 -8.67
C PRO A 64 12.81 -2.03 -9.55
N PRO A 65 13.92 -2.53 -8.97
CA PRO A 65 15.07 -2.99 -9.73
C PRO A 65 14.71 -4.03 -10.79
N SER A 66 15.47 -4.11 -11.87
CA SER A 66 15.25 -5.05 -12.97
C SER A 66 15.36 -6.53 -12.58
N SER A 67 15.97 -6.82 -11.43
CA SER A 67 15.98 -8.17 -10.84
C SER A 67 14.59 -8.72 -10.52
N PHE A 68 13.61 -7.86 -10.32
CA PHE A 68 12.19 -8.24 -10.18
C PHE A 68 11.49 -8.45 -11.54
N GLY A 69 12.14 -8.11 -12.66
CA GLY A 69 11.54 -8.08 -13.99
C GLY A 69 11.32 -6.66 -14.48
N ARG A 70 10.73 -6.52 -15.68
CA ARG A 70 10.46 -5.23 -16.30
C ARG A 70 8.97 -4.88 -16.31
N GLY A 71 8.65 -3.59 -16.33
CA GLY A 71 7.28 -3.10 -16.44
C GLY A 71 6.40 -3.57 -15.27
N ASP A 72 5.17 -3.94 -15.57
CA ASP A 72 4.19 -4.37 -14.58
C ASP A 72 4.57 -5.71 -13.92
N ILE A 73 5.27 -6.60 -14.64
CA ILE A 73 5.81 -7.84 -14.06
C ILE A 73 6.78 -7.55 -12.91
N GLY A 74 7.68 -6.57 -13.10
CA GLY A 74 8.61 -6.16 -12.04
C GLY A 74 7.88 -5.58 -10.83
N ILE A 75 6.81 -4.81 -11.04
CA ILE A 75 6.00 -4.24 -9.97
C ILE A 75 5.26 -5.34 -9.20
N LEU A 76 4.64 -6.29 -9.92
CA LEU A 76 3.94 -7.41 -9.29
C LEU A 76 4.89 -8.33 -8.51
N ASN A 77 6.09 -8.60 -9.01
CA ASN A 77 7.09 -9.39 -8.29
C ASN A 77 7.63 -8.67 -7.05
N PHE A 78 7.81 -7.36 -7.13
CA PHE A 78 8.15 -6.55 -5.97
C PHE A 78 7.03 -6.61 -4.91
N ALA A 79 5.78 -6.43 -5.30
CA ALA A 79 4.64 -6.60 -4.41
C ALA A 79 4.61 -8.02 -3.81
N LEU A 80 4.72 -9.06 -4.64
CA LEU A 80 4.73 -10.46 -4.18
C LEU A 80 5.83 -10.75 -3.14
N THR A 81 6.97 -10.06 -3.23
CA THR A 81 8.04 -10.23 -2.24
C THR A 81 7.64 -9.65 -0.89
N LEU A 82 6.93 -8.53 -0.87
CA LEU A 82 6.40 -7.94 0.37
C LEU A 82 5.29 -8.80 0.95
N GLU A 83 4.36 -9.26 0.13
CA GLU A 83 3.29 -10.17 0.57
C GLU A 83 3.83 -11.51 1.12
N PHE A 84 4.90 -12.04 0.53
CA PHE A 84 5.57 -13.22 1.11
C PHE A 84 6.13 -12.95 2.49
N LEU A 85 6.68 -11.76 2.73
CA LEU A 85 7.22 -11.34 4.02
C LEU A 85 6.09 -11.24 5.05
N GLU A 86 5.00 -10.58 4.71
CA GLU A 86 3.84 -10.36 5.57
C GLU A 86 3.10 -11.67 5.86
N ALA A 87 2.78 -12.45 4.84
CA ALA A 87 2.15 -13.76 5.03
C ALA A 87 2.99 -14.70 5.90
N ALA A 88 4.32 -14.71 5.76
CA ALA A 88 5.19 -15.52 6.60
C ALA A 88 5.21 -15.01 8.04
N PHE A 89 5.30 -13.69 8.25
CA PHE A 89 5.29 -13.05 9.56
C PHE A 89 4.03 -13.42 10.35
N TYR A 90 2.87 -13.22 9.75
CA TYR A 90 1.59 -13.51 10.38
C TYR A 90 1.34 -15.02 10.58
N THR A 91 1.71 -15.85 9.61
CA THR A 91 1.59 -17.31 9.76
C THR A 91 2.46 -17.83 10.91
N GLU A 92 3.71 -17.37 11.03
CA GLU A 92 4.59 -17.78 12.12
C GLU A 92 4.12 -17.21 13.48
N ALA A 93 3.61 -15.98 13.52
CA ALA A 93 3.02 -15.40 14.72
C ALA A 93 1.82 -16.22 15.22
N LEU A 94 0.91 -16.57 14.30
CA LEU A 94 -0.26 -17.38 14.63
C LEU A 94 0.14 -18.77 15.17
N ASN A 95 1.09 -19.42 14.49
CA ASN A 95 1.57 -20.73 14.88
C ASN A 95 2.37 -20.73 16.21
N SER A 96 2.92 -19.59 16.60
CA SER A 96 3.67 -19.47 17.85
C SER A 96 2.79 -19.56 19.11
N GLY A 97 1.51 -19.19 18.99
CA GLY A 97 0.59 -19.08 20.12
C GLY A 97 0.94 -17.97 21.12
N ALA A 98 1.92 -17.13 20.83
CA ALA A 98 2.42 -16.10 21.76
C ALA A 98 1.54 -14.84 21.80
N ILE A 99 0.64 -14.67 20.86
CA ILE A 99 -0.27 -13.53 20.79
C ILE A 99 -1.56 -13.90 21.49
N THR A 100 -1.81 -13.31 22.66
CA THR A 100 -2.88 -13.72 23.58
C THR A 100 -3.96 -12.67 23.79
N ASP A 101 -3.68 -11.37 23.56
CA ASP A 101 -4.71 -10.33 23.61
C ASP A 101 -5.82 -10.65 22.58
N PRO A 102 -7.10 -10.75 23.00
CA PRO A 102 -8.18 -11.18 22.12
C PRO A 102 -8.36 -10.30 20.87
N GLN A 103 -8.15 -8.99 20.97
CA GLN A 103 -8.31 -8.07 19.85
C GLN A 103 -7.14 -8.20 18.87
N VAL A 104 -5.91 -8.34 19.40
CA VAL A 104 -4.72 -8.55 18.56
C VAL A 104 -4.75 -9.93 17.90
N LEU A 105 -5.22 -10.94 18.60
CA LEU A 105 -5.39 -12.28 18.01
C LEU A 105 -6.47 -12.29 16.93
N ALA A 106 -7.56 -11.55 17.09
CA ALA A 106 -8.58 -11.39 16.06
C ALA A 106 -8.01 -10.67 14.81
N PHE A 107 -7.24 -9.61 15.02
CA PHE A 107 -6.48 -8.93 13.97
C PHE A 107 -5.54 -9.92 13.27
N LEU A 108 -4.67 -10.60 14.00
CA LEU A 108 -3.70 -11.56 13.48
C LEU A 108 -4.36 -12.62 12.59
N LYS A 109 -5.45 -13.25 13.04
CA LYS A 109 -6.18 -14.28 12.27
C LYS A 109 -6.75 -13.73 10.96
N THR A 110 -7.24 -12.48 10.99
CA THR A 110 -7.82 -11.83 9.82
C THR A 110 -6.72 -11.52 8.79
N VAL A 111 -5.65 -10.87 9.23
CA VAL A 111 -4.57 -10.44 8.35
C VAL A 111 -3.81 -11.65 7.78
N GLU A 112 -3.50 -12.67 8.59
CA GLU A 112 -2.87 -13.90 8.09
C GLU A 112 -3.63 -14.51 6.92
N ARG A 113 -4.95 -14.60 7.04
CA ARG A 113 -5.81 -15.10 5.96
C ARG A 113 -5.74 -14.22 4.71
N ASP A 114 -5.75 -12.91 4.88
CA ASP A 114 -5.80 -11.95 3.79
C ASP A 114 -4.46 -11.90 3.05
N GLU A 115 -3.32 -11.86 3.76
CA GLU A 115 -1.98 -11.88 3.16
C GLU A 115 -1.72 -13.17 2.36
N ARG A 116 -2.18 -14.32 2.85
CA ARG A 116 -2.09 -15.56 2.07
C ARG A 116 -2.91 -15.51 0.77
N LYS A 117 -4.03 -14.79 0.78
CA LYS A 117 -4.83 -14.58 -0.43
C LYS A 117 -4.17 -13.60 -1.38
N HIS A 118 -3.56 -12.52 -0.88
CA HIS A 118 -2.76 -11.61 -1.69
C HIS A 118 -1.61 -12.35 -2.39
N VAL A 119 -0.85 -13.16 -1.64
CA VAL A 119 0.21 -14.02 -2.22
C VAL A 119 -0.35 -14.94 -3.31
N SER A 120 -1.47 -15.64 -3.04
CA SER A 120 -2.07 -16.55 -4.01
C SER A 120 -2.48 -15.82 -5.29
N PHE A 121 -3.14 -14.67 -5.14
CA PHE A 121 -3.57 -13.83 -6.25
C PHE A 121 -2.39 -13.35 -7.11
N LEU A 122 -1.36 -12.80 -6.49
CA LEU A 122 -0.18 -12.30 -7.21
C LEU A 122 0.59 -13.43 -7.92
N ARG A 123 0.72 -14.59 -7.27
CA ARG A 123 1.31 -15.77 -7.91
C ARG A 123 0.51 -16.23 -9.13
N GLN A 124 -0.80 -16.24 -9.03
CA GLN A 124 -1.66 -16.59 -10.16
C GLN A 124 -1.51 -15.57 -11.31
N ALA A 125 -1.50 -14.29 -11.01
CA ALA A 125 -1.33 -13.22 -11.99
C ALA A 125 0.05 -13.28 -12.71
N LEU A 126 1.09 -13.68 -12.01
CA LEU A 126 2.46 -13.78 -12.52
C LEU A 126 2.75 -15.12 -13.23
N GLY A 127 2.06 -16.20 -12.84
CA GLY A 127 2.32 -17.55 -13.36
C GLY A 127 3.80 -17.96 -13.21
N ALA A 128 4.39 -18.44 -14.28
CA ALA A 128 5.80 -18.87 -14.30
C ALA A 128 6.82 -17.71 -14.10
N LYS A 129 6.36 -16.46 -14.14
CA LYS A 129 7.22 -15.28 -13.92
C LYS A 129 7.29 -14.85 -12.44
N ALA A 130 6.57 -15.54 -11.56
CA ALA A 130 6.60 -15.25 -10.13
C ALA A 130 7.98 -15.51 -9.52
N VAL A 131 8.46 -14.56 -8.71
CA VAL A 131 9.69 -14.76 -7.93
C VAL A 131 9.49 -15.88 -6.91
N LYS A 132 10.59 -16.55 -6.55
CA LYS A 132 10.58 -17.56 -5.49
C LYS A 132 10.38 -16.90 -4.12
N LYS A 133 9.66 -17.57 -3.22
CA LYS A 133 9.52 -17.14 -1.84
C LYS A 133 10.89 -17.12 -1.16
N PRO A 134 11.30 -15.98 -0.56
CA PRO A 134 12.53 -15.90 0.23
C PRO A 134 12.41 -16.74 1.52
N LYS A 135 13.56 -16.98 2.16
CA LYS A 135 13.59 -17.45 3.54
C LYS A 135 13.51 -16.25 4.49
N PHE A 136 12.83 -16.43 5.62
CA PHE A 136 12.64 -15.38 6.60
C PHE A 136 13.17 -15.79 7.98
N ASP A 137 13.60 -14.81 8.74
CA ASP A 137 13.91 -14.91 10.16
C ASP A 137 13.46 -13.61 10.82
N PHE A 138 12.38 -13.68 11.56
CA PHE A 138 11.79 -12.53 12.22
C PHE A 138 12.43 -12.18 13.56
N GLN A 139 13.50 -12.86 13.93
CA GLN A 139 14.31 -12.56 15.13
C GLN A 139 13.45 -12.52 16.41
N GLY A 140 12.42 -13.37 16.47
CA GLY A 140 11.51 -13.46 17.60
C GLY A 140 10.46 -12.34 17.68
N THR A 141 10.42 -11.39 16.75
CA THR A 141 9.43 -10.29 16.77
C THR A 141 8.00 -10.79 16.59
N ASN A 142 7.81 -11.96 16.01
CA ASN A 142 6.53 -12.64 15.84
C ASN A 142 6.18 -13.62 16.99
N LYS A 143 6.99 -13.66 18.05
CA LYS A 143 6.81 -14.51 19.24
C LYS A 143 6.74 -13.72 20.56
N ASP A 144 6.61 -12.41 20.46
CA ASP A 144 6.45 -11.47 21.54
C ASP A 144 5.37 -10.48 21.14
N GLU A 145 4.33 -10.34 21.93
CA GLU A 145 3.17 -9.56 21.54
C GLU A 145 3.48 -8.07 21.33
N ALA A 146 4.31 -7.47 22.19
CA ALA A 146 4.67 -6.06 22.04
C ALA A 146 5.51 -5.81 20.78
N LYS A 147 6.46 -6.71 20.50
CA LYS A 147 7.26 -6.66 19.27
C LYS A 147 6.42 -6.99 18.03
N PHE A 148 5.49 -7.95 18.16
CA PHE A 148 4.53 -8.26 17.08
C PHE A 148 3.74 -7.02 16.70
N ARG A 149 3.12 -6.35 17.65
CA ARG A 149 2.32 -5.14 17.41
C ARG A 149 3.13 -4.05 16.68
N ALA A 150 4.35 -3.79 17.13
CA ALA A 150 5.23 -2.79 16.50
C ALA A 150 5.65 -3.20 15.09
N THR A 151 6.00 -4.48 14.89
CA THR A 151 6.42 -5.01 13.58
C THR A 151 5.25 -5.06 12.60
N ALA A 152 4.06 -5.49 13.04
CA ALA A 152 2.86 -5.48 12.22
C ALA A 152 2.57 -4.06 11.71
N ALA A 153 2.57 -3.05 12.59
CA ALA A 153 2.37 -1.66 12.17
C ALA A 153 3.42 -1.17 11.15
N LEU A 154 4.68 -1.61 11.30
CA LEU A 154 5.74 -1.31 10.34
C LEU A 154 5.47 -1.94 8.98
N LEU A 155 5.11 -3.24 8.95
CA LEU A 155 4.90 -3.98 7.71
C LEU A 155 3.69 -3.42 6.95
N GLU A 156 2.53 -3.30 7.58
CA GLU A 156 1.31 -2.78 6.96
C GLU A 156 1.49 -1.37 6.37
N ASN A 157 2.10 -0.44 7.12
CA ASN A 157 2.39 0.90 6.58
C ASN A 157 3.42 0.86 5.46
N THR A 158 4.28 -0.15 5.42
CA THR A 158 5.21 -0.37 4.31
C THR A 158 4.48 -0.86 3.08
N GLY A 159 3.54 -1.80 3.22
CA GLY A 159 2.65 -2.29 2.16
C GLY A 159 1.86 -1.14 1.53
N VAL A 160 1.14 -0.35 2.36
CA VAL A 160 0.41 0.85 1.89
C VAL A 160 1.32 1.78 1.08
N SER A 161 2.48 2.15 1.62
CA SER A 161 3.41 3.07 0.95
C SER A 161 3.99 2.48 -0.34
N ALA A 162 4.17 1.16 -0.40
CA ALA A 162 4.69 0.45 -1.56
C ALA A 162 3.68 0.40 -2.70
N TYR A 163 2.45 -0.04 -2.43
CA TYR A 163 1.37 -0.07 -3.44
C TYR A 163 1.08 1.33 -3.97
N LEU A 164 0.91 2.31 -3.09
CA LEU A 164 0.67 3.70 -3.46
C LEU A 164 1.82 4.27 -4.30
N GLY A 165 3.06 3.95 -3.92
CA GLY A 165 4.26 4.40 -4.62
C GLY A 165 4.43 3.83 -6.04
N GLN A 166 3.88 2.63 -6.30
CA GLN A 166 3.93 2.00 -7.61
C GLN A 166 2.70 2.27 -8.47
N ALA A 167 1.59 2.75 -7.93
CA ALA A 167 0.34 2.94 -8.66
C ALA A 167 0.53 3.72 -9.98
N LYS A 168 1.26 4.83 -9.95
CA LYS A 168 1.56 5.65 -11.14
C LYS A 168 2.46 4.96 -12.17
N ASN A 169 3.14 3.90 -11.79
CA ASN A 169 4.07 3.15 -12.63
C ASN A 169 3.39 1.99 -13.36
N ILE A 170 2.22 1.54 -12.92
CA ILE A 170 1.46 0.45 -13.52
C ILE A 170 0.82 0.94 -14.82
N LYS A 171 1.04 0.20 -15.90
CA LYS A 171 0.51 0.51 -17.24
C LYS A 171 -0.84 -0.15 -17.48
N SER A 172 -1.03 -1.38 -17.05
CA SER A 172 -2.28 -2.12 -17.21
C SER A 172 -3.35 -1.61 -16.25
N LYS A 173 -4.50 -1.18 -16.78
CA LYS A 173 -5.65 -0.76 -15.96
C LYS A 173 -6.19 -1.89 -15.08
N THR A 174 -6.17 -3.11 -15.58
CA THR A 174 -6.58 -4.31 -14.82
C THR A 174 -5.66 -4.54 -13.63
N ILE A 175 -4.34 -4.47 -13.83
CA ILE A 175 -3.35 -4.61 -12.75
C ILE A 175 -3.46 -3.44 -11.77
N LEU A 176 -3.68 -2.22 -12.25
CA LEU A 176 -3.88 -1.06 -11.38
C LEU A 176 -5.13 -1.21 -10.50
N GLY A 177 -6.23 -1.70 -11.06
CA GLY A 177 -7.45 -2.00 -10.30
C GLY A 177 -7.21 -3.05 -9.22
N ALA A 178 -6.51 -4.13 -9.58
CA ALA A 178 -6.14 -5.20 -8.65
C ALA A 178 -5.20 -4.69 -7.53
N ALA A 179 -4.16 -3.93 -7.88
CA ALA A 179 -3.27 -3.32 -6.90
C ALA A 179 -4.02 -2.34 -5.98
N GLY A 180 -4.98 -1.60 -6.51
CA GLY A 180 -5.85 -0.72 -5.72
C GLY A 180 -6.72 -1.48 -4.72
N SER A 181 -7.24 -2.65 -5.09
CA SER A 181 -8.04 -3.48 -4.17
C SER A 181 -7.20 -4.03 -3.01
N ILE A 182 -5.95 -4.42 -3.25
CA ILE A 182 -5.03 -4.82 -2.19
C ILE A 182 -4.68 -3.61 -1.32
N LEU A 183 -4.25 -2.49 -1.93
CA LEU A 183 -3.91 -1.26 -1.20
C LEU A 183 -4.98 -0.84 -0.18
N THR A 184 -6.26 -0.96 -0.54
CA THR A 184 -7.34 -0.59 0.38
C THR A 184 -7.47 -1.55 1.57
N ILE A 185 -7.06 -2.81 1.42
CA ILE A 185 -7.01 -3.79 2.52
C ILE A 185 -5.79 -3.50 3.41
N GLU A 186 -4.61 -3.29 2.83
CA GLU A 186 -3.41 -2.87 3.55
C GLU A 186 -3.67 -1.64 4.44
N ALA A 187 -4.34 -0.62 3.89
CA ALA A 187 -4.69 0.58 4.66
C ALA A 187 -5.62 0.27 5.85
N ARG A 188 -6.52 -0.70 5.71
CA ARG A 188 -7.37 -1.15 6.82
C ARG A 188 -6.57 -1.91 7.87
N HIS A 189 -5.68 -2.81 7.45
CA HIS A 189 -4.79 -3.52 8.36
C HIS A 189 -3.92 -2.53 9.16
N ALA A 190 -3.27 -1.59 8.45
CA ALA A 190 -2.47 -0.53 9.08
C ALA A 190 -3.27 0.32 10.08
N SER A 191 -4.51 0.65 9.74
CA SER A 191 -5.41 1.41 10.60
C SER A 191 -5.77 0.65 11.87
N VAL A 192 -6.15 -0.62 11.74
CA VAL A 192 -6.55 -1.44 12.90
C VAL A 192 -5.37 -1.66 13.84
N ILE A 193 -4.20 -2.06 13.33
CA ILE A 193 -3.03 -2.27 14.20
C ILE A 193 -2.54 -0.96 14.80
N GLY A 194 -2.64 0.15 14.07
CA GLY A 194 -2.32 1.47 14.58
C GLY A 194 -3.23 1.88 15.75
N PHE A 195 -4.53 1.62 15.63
CA PHE A 195 -5.48 1.84 16.73
C PHE A 195 -5.18 0.94 17.93
N LEU A 196 -4.96 -0.37 17.71
CA LEU A 196 -4.63 -1.32 18.76
C LEU A 196 -3.34 -0.95 19.52
N ASN A 197 -2.37 -0.34 18.83
CA ASN A 197 -1.11 0.09 19.44
C ASN A 197 -1.23 1.38 20.24
N SER A 198 -2.07 2.31 19.83
CA SER A 198 -2.15 3.64 20.44
C SER A 198 -3.37 3.80 21.36
N ASN A 199 -4.39 2.98 21.15
CA ASN A 199 -5.73 3.11 21.75
C ASN A 199 -6.30 4.53 21.58
N THR A 200 -5.95 5.21 20.49
CA THR A 200 -6.39 6.59 20.20
C THR A 200 -6.77 6.73 18.71
N ALA A 201 -7.59 7.74 18.42
CA ALA A 201 -7.94 8.09 17.04
C ALA A 201 -6.72 8.38 16.14
N LYS A 202 -5.58 8.81 16.70
CA LYS A 202 -4.33 9.00 15.96
C LYS A 202 -3.82 7.72 15.30
N GLY A 203 -4.09 6.55 15.90
CA GLY A 203 -3.68 5.27 15.34
C GLY A 203 -4.43 4.91 14.05
N ILE A 204 -5.64 5.44 13.86
CA ILE A 204 -6.48 5.13 12.69
C ILE A 204 -5.86 5.69 11.39
N ALA A 205 -5.29 6.88 11.44
CA ALA A 205 -4.66 7.52 10.29
C ALA A 205 -3.35 8.21 10.72
N PRO A 206 -2.29 7.44 11.04
CA PRO A 206 -1.05 7.99 11.60
C PRO A 206 -0.31 8.91 10.63
N SER A 207 -0.56 8.77 9.35
CA SER A 207 0.01 9.63 8.29
C SER A 207 -0.79 10.92 8.05
N GLY A 208 -1.89 11.12 8.77
CA GLY A 208 -2.87 12.18 8.52
C GLY A 208 -3.84 11.82 7.39
N PRO A 209 -4.44 12.80 6.72
CA PRO A 209 -5.51 12.56 5.73
C PRO A 209 -5.00 11.93 4.42
N PHE A 210 -3.70 11.84 4.20
CA PHE A 210 -3.08 11.30 3.00
C PHE A 210 -1.89 10.41 3.33
N ASP A 211 -1.92 9.17 2.84
CA ASP A 211 -0.76 8.29 2.91
C ASP A 211 0.34 8.73 1.94
N LYS A 212 1.58 8.47 2.34
CA LYS A 212 2.76 8.91 1.59
C LYS A 212 3.30 7.78 0.70
N PRO A 213 3.31 7.98 -0.64
CA PRO A 213 3.91 7.01 -1.55
C PRO A 213 5.43 6.95 -1.34
N LYS A 214 6.01 5.74 -1.38
CA LYS A 214 7.45 5.54 -1.35
C LYS A 214 7.94 4.86 -2.63
N SER A 215 9.15 5.20 -3.07
CA SER A 215 9.79 4.49 -4.17
C SER A 215 10.14 3.05 -3.77
N ALA A 216 10.19 2.13 -4.75
CA ALA A 216 10.60 0.75 -4.47
C ALA A 216 11.98 0.68 -3.79
N ARG A 217 12.91 1.57 -4.16
CA ARG A 217 14.23 1.66 -3.51
C ARG A 217 14.12 2.00 -2.02
N ALA A 218 13.25 2.94 -1.66
CA ALA A 218 13.06 3.33 -0.25
C ALA A 218 12.42 2.19 0.55
N ILE A 219 11.45 1.49 -0.03
CA ILE A 219 10.82 0.31 0.57
C ILE A 219 11.85 -0.81 0.78
N LEU A 220 12.59 -1.18 -0.27
CA LEU A 220 13.62 -2.23 -0.18
C LEU A 220 14.68 -1.90 0.87
N LYS A 221 15.10 -0.63 0.97
CA LYS A 221 16.01 -0.18 2.03
C LYS A 221 15.41 -0.41 3.42
N ALA A 222 14.15 -0.06 3.62
CA ALA A 222 13.47 -0.27 4.90
C ALA A 222 13.34 -1.77 5.24
N VAL A 223 12.92 -2.59 4.27
CA VAL A 223 12.81 -4.04 4.45
C VAL A 223 14.17 -4.69 4.71
N THR A 224 15.22 -4.30 3.99
CA THR A 224 16.57 -4.80 4.23
C THR A 224 17.09 -4.44 5.62
N ALA A 225 16.73 -3.25 6.13
CA ALA A 225 17.13 -2.81 7.47
C ALA A 225 16.53 -3.68 8.59
N THR A 226 15.40 -4.35 8.35
CA THR A 226 14.83 -5.31 9.32
C THR A 226 15.65 -6.58 9.46
N LYS A 227 16.45 -6.93 8.45
CA LYS A 227 17.21 -8.20 8.34
C LYS A 227 16.32 -9.46 8.39
N PHE A 228 15.03 -9.31 8.07
CA PHE A 228 14.10 -10.44 8.08
C PHE A 228 14.26 -11.36 6.88
N ILE A 229 14.67 -10.85 5.72
CA ILE A 229 14.91 -11.66 4.53
C ILE A 229 16.34 -12.23 4.61
N LYS A 230 16.44 -13.57 4.49
CA LYS A 230 17.71 -14.29 4.42
C LYS A 230 18.05 -14.63 2.97
N SER A 231 19.31 -14.54 2.66
CA SER A 231 19.89 -14.98 1.37
C SER A 231 19.96 -16.51 1.27
#